data_b6865d5af734d6b498c798ba934b3933
#
_entry.id   b6865d5af734d6b498c798ba934b3933
#
_cell.length_a   1.000
_cell.length_b   1.000
_cell.length_c   1.000
_cell.angle_alpha   90.00
_cell.angle_beta   90.00
_cell.angle_gamma   90.00
#
_symmetry.space_group_name_H-M   'P 1'
#
loop_
_entity.id
_entity.type
_entity.pdbx_description
1 polymer ?
#
loop_
_entity_poly.entity_id
_entity_poly.type
_entity_poly.pdbx_seq_one_letter_code
_entity_poly.pdbx_strand_id
1 'polypeptide(L)'
;GSAGQVLQTDGNGNLSWVTPAAPNVAFSMLDIYHLTAEKDLSAGVTYILDADFDRRTYGAIGTGLTKSGQYFSFPSTGIYWVNFRSETKIDSTQSSRYRVNSIWTTNDNSSYTERATNSAIPGLNSHTYSMNETSYIFDVVNTSLDKFYCSVLQEVVGKVRGSSTGVQTQLIVYKIAET
;
A
#
# COMPACT_ATOMS: atom_id res chain seq x y z
N GLY A 1 3.99 13.34 44.08
CA GLY A 1 4.08 12.49 42.91
C GLY A 1 5.47 11.90 42.72
N SER A 2 5.55 10.87 41.92
CA SER A 2 6.82 10.27 41.50
C SER A 2 7.33 10.95 40.21
N ALA A 3 8.61 10.75 39.89
CA ALA A 3 9.17 11.27 38.63
C ALA A 3 8.34 10.81 37.41
N GLY A 4 8.02 11.73 36.51
CA GLY A 4 7.21 11.46 35.33
C GLY A 4 5.70 11.61 35.52
N GLN A 5 5.22 11.86 36.75
CA GLN A 5 3.81 12.18 36.99
C GLN A 5 3.52 13.67 36.83
N VAL A 6 2.31 14.01 36.39
CA VAL A 6 1.76 15.37 36.35
C VAL A 6 0.61 15.51 37.32
N LEU A 7 0.39 16.71 37.83
CA LEU A 7 -0.76 17.01 38.68
C LEU A 7 -1.96 17.30 37.78
N GLN A 8 -3.04 16.54 37.95
CA GLN A 8 -4.28 16.67 37.20
C GLN A 8 -5.44 17.01 38.12
N THR A 9 -6.33 17.91 37.67
CA THR A 9 -7.60 18.19 38.33
C THR A 9 -8.72 17.35 37.69
N ASP A 10 -9.70 16.96 38.54
CA ASP A 10 -10.93 16.29 38.08
C ASP A 10 -12.05 17.29 37.68
N GLY A 11 -11.76 18.60 37.68
CA GLY A 11 -12.74 19.66 37.39
C GLY A 11 -13.59 20.07 38.59
N ASN A 12 -13.55 19.32 39.70
CA ASN A 12 -14.30 19.60 40.95
C ASN A 12 -13.41 20.15 42.05
N GLY A 13 -12.18 20.52 41.71
CA GLY A 13 -11.22 21.08 42.66
C GLY A 13 -10.30 20.04 43.32
N ASN A 14 -10.49 18.75 43.05
CA ASN A 14 -9.56 17.72 43.54
C ASN A 14 -8.36 17.62 42.62
N LEU A 15 -7.20 17.38 43.21
CA LEU A 15 -5.94 17.22 42.50
C LEU A 15 -5.37 15.80 42.73
N SER A 16 -4.90 15.19 41.69
CA SER A 16 -4.25 13.86 41.74
C SER A 16 -2.99 13.81 40.88
N TRP A 17 -2.00 13.02 41.31
CA TRP A 17 -0.84 12.72 40.49
C TRP A 17 -1.17 11.58 39.52
N VAL A 18 -1.05 11.85 38.22
CA VAL A 18 -1.28 10.86 37.17
C VAL A 18 -0.04 10.70 36.31
N THR A 19 0.24 9.48 35.91
CA THR A 19 1.22 9.23 34.85
C THR A 19 0.59 9.60 33.52
N PRO A 20 1.10 10.60 32.77
CA PRO A 20 0.59 10.90 31.44
C PRO A 20 0.56 9.62 30.61
N ALA A 21 -0.51 9.41 29.87
CA ALA A 21 -0.49 8.37 28.84
C ALA A 21 0.72 8.65 27.91
N ALA A 22 1.48 7.63 27.63
CA ALA A 22 2.54 7.75 26.63
C ALA A 22 1.93 8.31 25.35
N PRO A 23 2.56 9.30 24.69
CA PRO A 23 2.05 9.78 23.42
C PRO A 23 1.90 8.58 22.49
N ASN A 24 0.68 8.36 22.03
CA ASN A 24 0.36 7.23 21.15
C ASN A 24 0.87 7.59 19.74
N VAL A 25 2.19 7.59 19.57
CA VAL A 25 2.89 7.83 18.30
C VAL A 25 3.14 6.56 17.51
N ALA A 26 2.60 5.44 17.99
CA ALA A 26 2.75 4.18 17.29
C ALA A 26 1.75 4.12 16.13
N PHE A 27 2.22 3.77 14.95
CA PHE A 27 1.34 3.29 13.90
C PHE A 27 0.51 2.14 14.47
N SER A 28 -0.81 2.29 14.48
CA SER A 28 -1.70 1.23 14.95
C SER A 28 -1.74 0.05 13.97
N MET A 29 -1.35 0.31 12.72
CA MET A 29 -1.27 -0.68 11.65
C MET A 29 -0.19 -0.30 10.64
N LEU A 30 0.65 -1.28 10.31
CA LEU A 30 1.53 -1.32 9.15
C LEU A 30 1.41 -2.69 8.51
N ASP A 31 1.29 -2.73 7.20
CA ASP A 31 1.26 -3.99 6.45
C ASP A 31 2.05 -3.87 5.16
N ILE A 32 2.81 -4.90 4.82
CA ILE A 32 3.66 -4.92 3.63
C ILE A 32 3.38 -6.19 2.84
N TYR A 33 3.02 -6.00 1.57
CA TYR A 33 2.91 -7.06 0.58
C TYR A 33 4.00 -6.90 -0.48
N HIS A 34 4.42 -8.00 -1.07
CA HIS A 34 5.37 -8.00 -2.16
C HIS A 34 5.03 -9.07 -3.21
N LEU A 35 5.44 -8.83 -4.43
CA LEU A 35 5.32 -9.82 -5.49
C LEU A 35 6.42 -10.88 -5.30
N THR A 36 6.01 -12.14 -5.15
CA THR A 36 6.90 -13.25 -4.81
C THR A 36 7.59 -13.88 -6.02
N ALA A 37 7.04 -13.67 -7.22
CA ALA A 37 7.59 -14.16 -8.48
C ALA A 37 7.39 -13.15 -9.61
N GLU A 38 8.26 -13.17 -10.61
CA GLU A 38 8.09 -12.34 -11.81
C GLU A 38 6.82 -12.73 -12.57
N LYS A 39 6.15 -11.74 -13.16
CA LYS A 39 4.95 -11.92 -13.99
C LYS A 39 5.14 -11.28 -15.35
N ASP A 40 4.74 -12.02 -16.39
CA ASP A 40 4.76 -11.52 -17.75
C ASP A 40 3.69 -10.43 -17.94
N LEU A 41 4.07 -9.36 -18.61
CA LEU A 41 3.21 -8.28 -19.03
C LEU A 41 3.00 -8.34 -20.54
N SER A 42 1.75 -8.43 -20.96
CA SER A 42 1.37 -8.26 -22.36
C SER A 42 1.32 -6.78 -22.72
N ALA A 43 1.67 -6.44 -23.94
CA ALA A 43 1.69 -5.06 -24.44
C ALA A 43 0.30 -4.42 -24.35
N GLY A 44 0.22 -3.27 -23.70
CA GLY A 44 -1.03 -2.50 -23.57
C GLY A 44 -2.12 -3.15 -22.71
N VAL A 45 -1.81 -4.20 -21.96
CA VAL A 45 -2.76 -4.91 -21.11
C VAL A 45 -2.47 -4.59 -19.64
N THR A 46 -3.51 -4.21 -18.91
CA THR A 46 -3.42 -3.98 -17.46
C THR A 46 -3.28 -5.31 -16.73
N TYR A 47 -2.21 -5.45 -15.97
CA TYR A 47 -1.98 -6.56 -15.07
C TYR A 47 -2.41 -6.17 -13.64
N ILE A 48 -3.34 -6.91 -13.06
CA ILE A 48 -3.79 -6.73 -11.69
C ILE A 48 -2.98 -7.65 -10.78
N LEU A 49 -2.44 -7.12 -9.70
CA LEU A 49 -1.66 -7.88 -8.73
C LEU A 49 -2.60 -8.77 -7.88
N ASP A 50 -2.45 -10.05 -7.99
CA ASP A 50 -3.34 -11.04 -7.36
C ASP A 50 -2.60 -12.14 -6.58
N ALA A 51 -2.62 -13.39 -7.05
CA ALA A 51 -2.25 -14.59 -6.32
C ALA A 51 -0.82 -14.58 -5.76
N ASP A 52 0.15 -14.02 -6.51
CA ASP A 52 1.56 -14.03 -6.11
C ASP A 52 1.99 -12.76 -5.34
N PHE A 53 1.00 -11.97 -4.91
CA PHE A 53 1.23 -10.78 -4.11
C PHE A 53 0.93 -11.09 -2.65
N ASP A 54 1.97 -11.50 -1.91
CA ASP A 54 1.86 -12.05 -0.58
C ASP A 54 2.35 -11.10 0.51
N ARG A 55 1.75 -11.25 1.70
CA ARG A 55 2.17 -10.51 2.89
C ARG A 55 3.57 -10.93 3.32
N ARG A 56 4.41 -9.95 3.61
CA ARG A 56 5.72 -10.23 4.20
C ARG A 56 5.60 -10.65 5.66
N THR A 57 6.34 -11.69 6.02
CA THR A 57 6.40 -12.21 7.39
C THR A 57 6.97 -11.18 8.38
N TYR A 58 7.81 -10.26 7.89
CA TYR A 58 8.46 -9.23 8.70
C TYR A 58 7.94 -7.84 8.30
N GLY A 59 7.66 -6.98 9.29
CA GLY A 59 7.25 -5.60 9.07
C GLY A 59 5.75 -5.34 9.13
N ALA A 60 4.96 -6.26 9.68
CA ALA A 60 3.56 -6.01 10.01
C ALA A 60 3.44 -5.50 11.46
N ILE A 61 2.57 -4.52 11.69
CA ILE A 61 2.19 -3.98 13.01
C ILE A 61 0.66 -4.05 13.09
N GLY A 62 0.15 -4.53 14.22
CA GLY A 62 -1.29 -4.61 14.47
C GLY A 62 -2.02 -5.61 13.57
N THR A 63 -3.34 -5.41 13.42
CA THR A 63 -4.15 -6.21 12.50
C THR A 63 -4.01 -5.65 11.10
N GLY A 64 -3.37 -6.40 10.22
CA GLY A 64 -3.13 -5.99 8.84
C GLY A 64 -4.37 -6.08 7.94
N LEU A 65 -4.19 -5.77 6.66
CA LEU A 65 -5.22 -5.88 5.63
C LEU A 65 -5.69 -7.33 5.48
N THR A 66 -6.91 -7.52 5.03
CA THR A 66 -7.38 -8.82 4.52
C THR A 66 -7.31 -8.79 3.00
N LYS A 67 -6.65 -9.80 2.40
CA LYS A 67 -6.56 -9.96 0.95
C LYS A 67 -7.47 -11.10 0.49
N SER A 68 -8.28 -10.85 -0.55
CA SER A 68 -9.11 -11.84 -1.22
C SER A 68 -8.98 -11.67 -2.74
N GLY A 69 -8.30 -12.61 -3.40
CA GLY A 69 -7.87 -12.43 -4.80
C GLY A 69 -7.00 -11.17 -4.95
N GLN A 70 -7.40 -10.27 -5.83
CA GLN A 70 -6.74 -8.98 -6.03
C GLN A 70 -7.13 -7.88 -5.04
N TYR A 71 -8.18 -8.08 -4.24
CA TYR A 71 -8.76 -7.04 -3.41
C TYR A 71 -8.20 -7.02 -2.00
N PHE A 72 -7.97 -5.82 -1.49
CA PHE A 72 -7.55 -5.55 -0.12
C PHE A 72 -8.67 -4.85 0.64
N SER A 73 -8.96 -5.33 1.84
CA SER A 73 -9.90 -4.75 2.79
C SER A 73 -9.16 -4.29 4.05
N PHE A 74 -9.65 -3.22 4.66
CA PHE A 74 -9.05 -2.61 5.84
C PHE A 74 -9.54 -3.26 7.14
N PRO A 75 -8.70 -3.36 8.20
CA PRO A 75 -9.09 -3.98 9.46
C PRO A 75 -10.02 -3.13 10.32
N SER A 76 -10.00 -1.81 10.13
CA SER A 76 -10.83 -0.84 10.89
C SER A 76 -11.09 0.41 10.05
N THR A 77 -12.01 1.26 10.48
CA THR A 77 -12.16 2.62 9.93
C THR A 77 -10.96 3.48 10.25
N GLY A 78 -10.73 4.55 9.52
CA GLY A 78 -9.60 5.46 9.71
C GLY A 78 -8.98 5.96 8.43
N ILE A 79 -7.95 6.78 8.56
CA ILE A 79 -7.19 7.32 7.44
C ILE A 79 -5.97 6.44 7.19
N TYR A 80 -5.85 5.95 5.96
CA TYR A 80 -4.75 5.07 5.55
C TYR A 80 -3.93 5.69 4.43
N TRP A 81 -2.61 5.56 4.52
CA TRP A 81 -1.73 5.82 3.40
C TRP A 81 -1.41 4.49 2.72
N VAL A 82 -1.72 4.43 1.43
CA VAL A 82 -1.47 3.29 0.56
C VAL A 82 -0.39 3.70 -0.42
N ASN A 83 0.72 2.99 -0.42
CA ASN A 83 1.84 3.21 -1.32
C ASN A 83 2.13 1.95 -2.13
N PHE A 84 2.05 2.07 -3.43
CA PHE A 84 2.32 1.00 -4.37
C PHE A 84 3.53 1.33 -5.23
N ARG A 85 4.55 0.48 -5.16
CA ARG A 85 5.76 0.56 -5.96
C ARG A 85 5.93 -0.71 -6.79
N SER A 86 6.15 -0.58 -8.09
CA SER A 86 6.51 -1.69 -8.96
C SER A 86 7.85 -1.47 -9.63
N GLU A 87 8.61 -2.53 -9.75
CA GLU A 87 9.75 -2.62 -10.66
C GLU A 87 9.35 -3.45 -11.88
N THR A 88 9.56 -2.90 -13.06
CA THR A 88 9.30 -3.62 -14.31
C THR A 88 10.57 -3.74 -15.13
N LYS A 89 10.56 -4.71 -16.02
CA LYS A 89 11.64 -5.03 -16.95
C LYS A 89 11.09 -5.12 -18.36
N ILE A 90 11.80 -4.52 -19.30
CA ILE A 90 11.60 -4.74 -20.72
C ILE A 90 12.64 -5.76 -21.18
N ASP A 91 12.18 -6.86 -21.76
CA ASP A 91 13.04 -7.95 -22.23
C ASP A 91 13.41 -7.84 -23.71
N SER A 92 12.97 -6.80 -24.40
CA SER A 92 13.11 -6.65 -25.84
C SER A 92 13.87 -5.40 -26.23
N THR A 93 14.26 -5.32 -27.50
CA THR A 93 14.82 -4.11 -28.14
C THR A 93 13.75 -3.03 -28.38
N GLN A 94 12.52 -3.22 -27.90
CA GLN A 94 11.43 -2.28 -28.07
C GLN A 94 11.59 -1.08 -27.12
N SER A 95 11.29 0.09 -27.63
CA SER A 95 11.15 1.28 -26.82
C SER A 95 9.74 1.37 -26.25
N SER A 96 9.63 1.67 -24.98
CA SER A 96 8.35 1.93 -24.34
C SER A 96 8.26 3.42 -23.94
N ARG A 97 7.15 4.05 -24.28
CA ARG A 97 6.89 5.44 -23.93
C ARG A 97 6.35 5.60 -22.53
N TYR A 98 5.67 4.56 -22.01
CA TYR A 98 5.05 4.65 -20.70
C TYR A 98 4.96 3.29 -20.02
N ARG A 99 4.95 3.36 -18.73
CA ARG A 99 4.53 2.35 -17.78
C ARG A 99 3.72 3.03 -16.69
N VAL A 100 2.63 2.42 -16.29
CA VAL A 100 1.65 3.01 -15.37
C VAL A 100 1.49 2.11 -14.16
N ASN A 101 1.57 2.69 -12.97
CA ASN A 101 1.09 2.09 -11.73
C ASN A 101 -0.22 2.76 -11.34
N SER A 102 -1.19 1.97 -10.91
CA SER A 102 -2.48 2.52 -10.50
C SER A 102 -2.98 1.89 -9.20
N ILE A 103 -3.66 2.70 -8.39
CA ILE A 103 -4.45 2.30 -7.23
C ILE A 103 -5.93 2.56 -7.55
N TRP A 104 -6.72 1.52 -7.49
CA TRP A 104 -8.15 1.51 -7.75
C TRP A 104 -8.90 1.31 -6.45
N THR A 105 -9.92 2.11 -6.17
CA THR A 105 -10.68 2.05 -4.93
C THR A 105 -12.17 1.93 -5.19
N THR A 106 -12.88 1.34 -4.23
CA THR A 106 -14.34 1.30 -4.17
C THR A 106 -14.82 1.67 -2.78
N ASN A 107 -16.04 2.18 -2.70
CA ASN A 107 -16.80 2.39 -1.46
C ASN A 107 -18.20 1.72 -1.51
N ASP A 108 -18.46 0.94 -2.53
CA ASP A 108 -19.70 0.17 -2.72
C ASP A 108 -19.44 -1.33 -2.92
N ASN A 109 -18.16 -1.76 -2.86
CA ASN A 109 -17.69 -3.11 -3.11
C ASN A 109 -18.02 -3.67 -4.53
N SER A 110 -18.33 -2.81 -5.48
CA SER A 110 -18.70 -3.21 -6.84
C SER A 110 -18.03 -2.37 -7.93
N SER A 111 -18.10 -1.06 -7.79
CA SER A 111 -17.58 -0.11 -8.79
C SER A 111 -16.22 0.43 -8.37
N TYR A 112 -15.17 0.09 -9.13
CA TYR A 112 -13.82 0.55 -8.84
C TYR A 112 -13.46 1.75 -9.70
N THR A 113 -12.90 2.76 -9.07
CA THR A 113 -12.41 3.98 -9.71
C THR A 113 -10.90 4.10 -9.51
N GLU A 114 -10.17 4.42 -10.57
CA GLU A 114 -8.76 4.77 -10.47
C GLU A 114 -8.60 6.09 -9.72
N ARG A 115 -7.94 6.07 -8.57
CA ARG A 115 -7.77 7.24 -7.69
C ARG A 115 -6.37 7.80 -7.70
N ALA A 116 -5.39 6.95 -7.93
CA ALA A 116 -4.01 7.39 -8.08
C ALA A 116 -3.35 6.63 -9.20
N THR A 117 -2.64 7.35 -10.05
CA THR A 117 -1.87 6.81 -11.14
C THR A 117 -0.57 7.57 -11.29
N ASN A 118 0.49 6.87 -11.62
CA ASN A 118 1.76 7.47 -11.99
C ASN A 118 2.33 6.75 -13.21
N SER A 119 2.81 7.55 -14.16
CA SER A 119 3.45 7.06 -15.37
C SER A 119 4.94 7.37 -15.36
N ALA A 120 5.74 6.38 -15.71
CA ALA A 120 7.17 6.56 -15.91
C ALA A 120 7.54 6.13 -17.33
N ILE A 121 8.58 6.72 -17.87
CA ILE A 121 9.19 6.27 -19.13
C ILE A 121 10.22 5.20 -18.76
N PRO A 122 10.00 3.92 -19.11
CA PRO A 122 11.07 2.94 -19.02
C PRO A 122 12.12 3.29 -20.08
N GLY A 123 13.39 3.16 -19.73
CA GLY A 123 14.49 3.54 -20.62
C GLY A 123 14.42 2.92 -22.01
N LEU A 124 15.13 3.54 -22.93
CA LEU A 124 15.24 3.09 -24.32
C LEU A 124 16.26 1.96 -24.44
N ASN A 125 15.89 0.88 -25.13
CA ASN A 125 16.74 -0.27 -25.52
C ASN A 125 17.08 -1.30 -24.45
N SER A 126 16.68 -2.53 -24.71
CA SER A 126 17.04 -3.84 -24.14
C SER A 126 17.38 -3.94 -22.64
N HIS A 127 16.70 -4.84 -21.94
CA HIS A 127 16.94 -5.22 -20.55
C HIS A 127 16.92 -4.07 -19.53
N THR A 128 16.08 -3.07 -19.76
CA THR A 128 15.97 -1.92 -18.87
C THR A 128 15.03 -2.24 -17.71
N TYR A 129 15.54 -2.02 -16.51
CA TYR A 129 14.73 -1.99 -15.28
C TYR A 129 14.24 -0.58 -15.01
N SER A 130 13.02 -0.47 -14.58
CA SER A 130 12.47 0.82 -14.21
C SER A 130 11.53 0.66 -13.03
N MET A 131 11.62 1.60 -12.10
CA MET A 131 10.78 1.64 -10.90
C MET A 131 9.75 2.75 -11.03
N ASN A 132 8.53 2.46 -10.61
CA ASN A 132 7.44 3.43 -10.56
C ASN A 132 6.74 3.32 -9.21
N GLU A 133 6.24 4.45 -8.72
CA GLU A 133 5.59 4.53 -7.41
C GLU A 133 4.37 5.45 -7.50
N THR A 134 3.28 5.02 -6.87
CA THR A 134 2.07 5.83 -6.70
C THR A 134 1.53 5.66 -5.31
N SER A 135 0.89 6.68 -4.77
CA SER A 135 0.29 6.62 -3.43
C SER A 135 -1.07 7.29 -3.40
N TYR A 136 -1.88 6.85 -2.44
CA TYR A 136 -3.21 7.39 -2.19
C TYR A 136 -3.52 7.41 -0.69
N ILE A 137 -4.18 8.48 -0.23
CA ILE A 137 -4.73 8.55 1.12
C ILE A 137 -6.18 8.11 1.04
N PHE A 138 -6.51 7.06 1.78
CA PHE A 138 -7.84 6.44 1.81
C PHE A 138 -8.51 6.75 3.16
N ASP A 139 -9.66 7.43 3.12
CA ASP A 139 -10.55 7.57 4.26
C ASP A 139 -11.51 6.37 4.27
N VAL A 140 -11.28 5.45 5.20
CA VAL A 140 -12.06 4.23 5.35
C VAL A 140 -13.17 4.46 6.35
N VAL A 141 -14.39 4.54 5.87
CA VAL A 141 -15.59 4.74 6.70
C VAL A 141 -16.41 3.45 6.88
N ASN A 142 -16.22 2.47 5.97
CA ASN A 142 -16.93 1.19 6.02
C ASN A 142 -16.03 0.04 5.52
N THR A 143 -15.49 -0.73 6.46
CA THR A 143 -14.56 -1.84 6.16
C THR A 143 -15.15 -2.97 5.31
N SER A 144 -16.47 -3.08 5.22
CA SER A 144 -17.12 -4.08 4.37
C SER A 144 -17.21 -3.66 2.91
N LEU A 145 -17.26 -2.35 2.65
CA LEU A 145 -17.45 -1.76 1.33
C LEU A 145 -16.16 -1.16 0.77
N ASP A 146 -15.37 -0.52 1.64
CA ASP A 146 -14.13 0.18 1.25
C ASP A 146 -13.02 -0.82 0.97
N LYS A 147 -12.61 -0.90 -0.29
CA LYS A 147 -11.57 -1.81 -0.77
C LYS A 147 -10.72 -1.15 -1.83
N PHE A 148 -9.58 -1.77 -2.10
CA PHE A 148 -8.72 -1.34 -3.20
C PHE A 148 -8.01 -2.52 -3.85
N TYR A 149 -7.45 -2.28 -5.03
CA TYR A 149 -6.46 -3.14 -5.67
C TYR A 149 -5.41 -2.30 -6.40
N CYS A 150 -4.29 -2.94 -6.75
CA CYS A 150 -3.20 -2.32 -7.49
C CYS A 150 -3.03 -2.97 -8.86
N SER A 151 -2.64 -2.17 -9.84
CA SER A 151 -2.38 -2.66 -11.19
C SER A 151 -1.13 -2.03 -11.82
N VAL A 152 -0.58 -2.72 -12.78
CA VAL A 152 0.53 -2.27 -13.63
C VAL A 152 0.12 -2.40 -15.09
N LEU A 153 0.38 -1.36 -15.88
CA LEU A 153 0.23 -1.38 -17.32
C LEU A 153 1.57 -1.01 -17.95
N GLN A 154 1.97 -1.73 -18.99
CA GLN A 154 3.16 -1.42 -19.78
C GLN A 154 2.80 -1.42 -21.27
N GLU A 155 3.34 -0.45 -22.00
CA GLU A 155 3.05 -0.30 -23.43
C GLU A 155 3.56 -1.47 -24.27
N VAL A 156 4.69 -2.04 -23.91
CA VAL A 156 5.34 -3.14 -24.63
C VAL A 156 5.41 -4.40 -23.75
N VAL A 157 5.67 -5.53 -24.36
CA VAL A 157 5.90 -6.80 -23.66
C VAL A 157 7.07 -6.67 -22.68
N GLY A 158 6.90 -7.23 -21.50
CA GLY A 158 7.94 -7.23 -20.46
C GLY A 158 7.48 -8.00 -19.23
N LYS A 159 8.02 -7.63 -18.07
CA LYS A 159 7.71 -8.28 -16.81
C LYS A 159 7.53 -7.27 -15.69
N VAL A 160 6.61 -7.54 -14.77
CA VAL A 160 6.68 -6.96 -13.43
C VAL A 160 7.53 -7.88 -12.57
N ARG A 161 8.48 -7.29 -11.85
CA ARG A 161 9.47 -8.07 -11.10
C ARG A 161 8.98 -8.42 -9.71
N GLY A 162 9.17 -9.67 -9.35
CA GLY A 162 8.93 -10.21 -8.03
C GLY A 162 10.03 -11.17 -7.63
N SER A 163 10.16 -11.41 -6.33
CA SER A 163 11.14 -12.33 -5.77
C SER A 163 10.66 -12.86 -4.42
N SER A 164 10.85 -14.14 -4.18
CA SER A 164 10.57 -14.76 -2.89
C SER A 164 11.53 -14.29 -1.77
N THR A 165 12.69 -13.77 -2.13
CA THR A 165 13.75 -13.36 -1.18
C THR A 165 13.97 -11.85 -1.13
N GLY A 166 13.75 -11.15 -2.23
CA GLY A 166 13.95 -9.70 -2.36
C GLY A 166 12.64 -8.93 -2.46
N VAL A 167 12.74 -7.60 -2.43
CA VAL A 167 11.59 -6.71 -2.59
C VAL A 167 11.82 -5.80 -3.79
N GLN A 168 11.16 -6.13 -4.89
CA GLN A 168 11.17 -5.33 -6.12
C GLN A 168 9.85 -4.60 -6.32
N THR A 169 8.75 -5.35 -6.29
CA THR A 169 7.39 -4.80 -6.35
C THR A 169 6.74 -5.00 -4.99
N GLN A 170 6.21 -3.93 -4.42
CA GLN A 170 5.63 -3.94 -3.07
C GLN A 170 4.46 -2.98 -2.91
N LEU A 171 3.63 -3.31 -1.95
CA LEU A 171 2.59 -2.46 -1.40
C LEU A 171 2.90 -2.24 0.08
N ILE A 172 2.91 -0.99 0.51
CA ILE A 172 3.03 -0.61 1.92
C ILE A 172 1.76 0.14 2.29
N VAL A 173 1.11 -0.28 3.37
CA VAL A 173 -0.09 0.39 3.88
C VAL A 173 0.08 0.60 5.37
N TYR A 174 -0.19 1.81 5.83
CA TYR A 174 -0.26 2.09 7.26
C TYR A 174 -1.39 3.06 7.59
N LYS A 175 -1.96 2.87 8.77
CA LYS A 175 -2.97 3.76 9.32
C LYS A 175 -2.30 4.97 9.93
N ILE A 176 -2.71 6.17 9.48
CA ILE A 176 -2.13 7.44 9.91
C ILE A 176 -2.99 8.17 10.92
N ALA A 177 -4.31 7.90 10.93
CA ALA A 177 -5.23 8.49 11.90
C ALA A 177 -6.49 7.63 12.09
N GLU A 178 -7.18 7.84 13.20
CA GLU A 178 -8.57 7.44 13.38
C GLU A 178 -9.50 8.41 12.61
N THR A 179 -10.71 7.96 12.29
CA THR A 179 -11.80 8.81 11.76
C THR A 179 -12.75 9.20 12.87
#